data_c9913a3557e81e0e11ea7fc392ad4680
#
_entry.id   c9913a3557e81e0e11ea7fc392ad4680
#
_cell.length_a   1.000
_cell.length_b   1.000
_cell.length_c   1.000
_cell.angle_alpha   90.00
_cell.angle_beta   90.00
_cell.angle_gamma   90.00
#
_symmetry.space_group_name_H-M   'P 1'
#
loop_
_entity.id
_entity.type
_entity.pdbx_description
1 polymer ?
#
loop_
_entity_poly.entity_id
_entity_poly.type
_entity_poly.pdbx_seq_one_letter_code
_entity_poly.pdbx_strand_id
1 'polypeptide(L)'
;MTRETTAAAAESTIRSLEDQRYAAVIAGDVDGFLALAHPDLVYTHSNAEVDTLDSYVDKLRSGHYVYHHIDHPVSRVLIAGHTAVVVGEMHADLTAGGVRKKLANRALAVWVRDRDRWLLLAYQPTVIPGDDR
;
A
#
# COMPACT_ATOMS: atom_id res chain seq x y z
N MET A 1 -24.62 18.07 -4.53
CA MET A 1 -23.62 17.53 -3.60
C MET A 1 -22.49 18.54 -3.42
N THR A 2 -22.11 18.84 -2.20
CA THR A 2 -21.04 19.80 -1.94
C THR A 2 -19.67 19.19 -2.23
N ARG A 3 -18.67 20.06 -2.41
CA ARG A 3 -17.27 19.63 -2.59
C ARG A 3 -16.77 18.82 -1.38
N GLU A 4 -17.14 19.27 -0.17
CA GLU A 4 -16.74 18.61 1.07
C GLU A 4 -17.32 17.20 1.19
N THR A 5 -18.61 17.02 0.81
CA THR A 5 -19.26 15.72 0.81
C THR A 5 -18.57 14.78 -0.17
N THR A 6 -18.19 15.29 -1.35
CA THR A 6 -17.48 14.50 -2.36
C THR A 6 -16.09 14.08 -1.87
N ALA A 7 -15.36 15.02 -1.24
CA ALA A 7 -14.03 14.72 -0.68
C ALA A 7 -14.14 13.73 0.47
N ALA A 8 -15.13 13.87 1.34
CA ALA A 8 -15.33 12.93 2.45
C ALA A 8 -15.68 11.53 1.94
N ALA A 9 -16.49 11.42 0.89
CA ALA A 9 -16.81 10.13 0.27
C ALA A 9 -15.56 9.50 -0.35
N ALA A 10 -14.74 10.29 -1.03
CA ALA A 10 -13.48 9.81 -1.61
C ALA A 10 -12.51 9.34 -0.51
N GLU A 11 -12.40 10.10 0.58
CA GLU A 11 -11.54 9.70 1.70
C GLU A 11 -11.98 8.35 2.28
N SER A 12 -13.27 8.16 2.49
CA SER A 12 -13.81 6.90 3.01
C SER A 12 -13.49 5.73 2.07
N THR A 13 -13.65 5.95 0.77
CA THR A 13 -13.32 4.95 -0.24
C THR A 13 -11.83 4.58 -0.18
N ILE A 14 -10.95 5.59 -0.11
CA ILE A 14 -9.50 5.36 -0.07
C ILE A 14 -9.10 4.59 1.19
N ARG A 15 -9.69 4.93 2.35
CA ARG A 15 -9.40 4.18 3.58
C ARG A 15 -9.79 2.71 3.46
N SER A 16 -10.94 2.43 2.84
CA SER A 16 -11.37 1.06 2.57
C SER A 16 -10.43 0.34 1.61
N LEU A 17 -9.96 1.02 0.56
CA LEU A 17 -9.03 0.44 -0.40
C LEU A 17 -7.66 0.14 0.22
N GLU A 18 -7.20 0.98 1.14
CA GLU A 18 -5.98 0.70 1.90
C GLU A 18 -6.12 -0.60 2.71
N ASP A 19 -7.25 -0.77 3.39
CA ASP A 19 -7.51 -2.01 4.12
C ASP A 19 -7.52 -3.22 3.17
N GLN A 20 -8.15 -3.08 2.01
CA GLN A 20 -8.25 -4.17 1.05
C GLN A 20 -6.89 -4.57 0.47
N ARG A 21 -6.03 -3.60 0.14
CA ARG A 21 -4.74 -3.94 -0.44
C ARG A 21 -3.81 -4.63 0.55
N TYR A 22 -3.82 -4.20 1.81
CA TYR A 22 -3.03 -4.87 2.85
C TYR A 22 -3.58 -6.26 3.15
N ALA A 23 -4.91 -6.40 3.21
CA ALA A 23 -5.54 -7.71 3.40
C ALA A 23 -5.16 -8.67 2.26
N ALA A 24 -5.12 -8.18 1.03
CA ALA A 24 -4.75 -9.01 -0.12
C ALA A 24 -3.32 -9.55 -0.01
N VAL A 25 -2.34 -8.71 0.36
CA VAL A 25 -0.95 -9.17 0.47
C VAL A 25 -0.77 -10.11 1.67
N ILE A 26 -1.48 -9.89 2.77
CA ILE A 26 -1.43 -10.79 3.93
C ILE A 26 -2.00 -12.17 3.55
N ALA A 27 -3.10 -12.18 2.81
CA ALA A 27 -3.75 -13.42 2.37
C ALA A 27 -3.03 -14.14 1.23
N GLY A 28 -2.05 -13.48 0.60
CA GLY A 28 -1.45 -13.99 -0.63
C GLY A 28 -2.40 -13.97 -1.82
N ASP A 29 -3.41 -13.11 -1.77
CA ASP A 29 -4.40 -12.95 -2.83
C ASP A 29 -3.88 -12.00 -3.90
N VAL A 30 -3.10 -12.55 -4.82
CA VAL A 30 -2.46 -11.77 -5.88
C VAL A 30 -3.49 -11.12 -6.79
N ASP A 31 -4.55 -11.84 -7.15
CA ASP A 31 -5.60 -11.29 -8.02
C ASP A 31 -6.32 -10.12 -7.33
N GLY A 32 -6.53 -10.22 -6.03
CA GLY A 32 -7.10 -9.12 -5.24
C GLY A 32 -6.21 -7.88 -5.26
N PHE A 33 -4.90 -8.07 -5.13
CA PHE A 33 -3.96 -6.95 -5.21
C PHE A 33 -3.93 -6.35 -6.62
N LEU A 34 -3.87 -7.21 -7.65
CA LEU A 34 -3.86 -6.75 -9.06
C LEU A 34 -5.09 -5.90 -9.40
N ALA A 35 -6.24 -6.25 -8.85
CA ALA A 35 -7.47 -5.49 -9.09
C ALA A 35 -7.41 -4.06 -8.55
N LEU A 36 -6.52 -3.79 -7.61
CA LEU A 36 -6.37 -2.48 -6.95
C LEU A 36 -5.17 -1.69 -7.47
N ALA A 37 -4.31 -2.29 -8.29
CA ALA A 37 -3.04 -1.68 -8.68
C ALA A 37 -3.10 -1.10 -10.09
N HIS A 38 -2.46 0.06 -10.25
CA HIS A 38 -2.26 0.68 -11.55
C HIS A 38 -1.19 -0.10 -12.32
N PRO A 39 -1.33 -0.24 -13.67
CA PRO A 39 -0.31 -0.95 -14.46
C PRO A 39 1.10 -0.36 -14.34
N ASP A 40 1.21 0.94 -14.06
CA ASP A 40 2.51 1.62 -13.92
C ASP A 40 2.94 1.76 -12.47
N LEU A 41 2.42 0.94 -11.58
CA LEU A 41 2.75 0.98 -10.15
C LEU A 41 4.26 1.02 -9.91
N VAL A 42 4.68 1.93 -9.04
CA VAL A 42 6.04 1.97 -8.48
C VAL A 42 5.94 1.56 -7.01
N TYR A 43 6.53 0.45 -6.66
CA TYR A 43 6.49 -0.07 -5.29
C TYR A 43 7.91 -0.09 -4.73
N THR A 44 8.22 0.92 -3.91
CA THR A 44 9.54 1.03 -3.28
C THR A 44 9.47 0.40 -1.90
N HIS A 45 10.42 -0.46 -1.60
CA HIS A 45 10.52 -1.12 -0.29
C HIS A 45 11.40 -0.30 0.65
N SER A 46 11.29 -0.58 1.95
CA SER A 46 12.06 0.18 2.96
C SER A 46 13.57 -0.01 2.85
N ASN A 47 14.03 -1.04 2.12
CA ASN A 47 15.45 -1.26 1.83
C ASN A 47 15.91 -0.59 0.53
N ALA A 48 15.06 0.25 -0.07
CA ALA A 48 15.29 0.97 -1.31
C ALA A 48 15.16 0.13 -2.59
N GLU A 49 14.81 -1.15 -2.50
CA GLU A 49 14.48 -1.93 -3.70
C GLU A 49 13.19 -1.41 -4.33
N VAL A 50 13.19 -1.26 -5.64
CA VAL A 50 12.02 -0.76 -6.38
C VAL A 50 11.47 -1.88 -7.25
N ASP A 51 10.18 -2.19 -7.05
CA ASP A 51 9.46 -3.14 -7.87
C ASP A 51 8.50 -2.42 -8.81
N THR A 52 8.32 -2.98 -9.99
CA THR A 52 7.18 -2.72 -10.86
C THR A 52 6.01 -3.57 -10.39
N LEU A 53 4.83 -3.35 -10.98
CA LEU A 53 3.70 -4.23 -10.68
C LEU A 53 4.04 -5.69 -10.97
N ASP A 54 4.62 -5.97 -12.14
CA ASP A 54 4.95 -7.34 -12.55
C ASP A 54 5.97 -7.97 -11.62
N SER A 55 7.05 -7.27 -11.28
CA SER A 55 8.08 -7.84 -10.43
C SER A 55 7.59 -8.05 -9.00
N TYR A 56 6.75 -7.16 -8.48
CA TYR A 56 6.18 -7.34 -7.14
C TYR A 56 5.22 -8.52 -7.10
N VAL A 57 4.37 -8.63 -8.10
CA VAL A 57 3.42 -9.75 -8.21
C VAL A 57 4.15 -11.09 -8.32
N ASP A 58 5.24 -11.14 -9.10
CA ASP A 58 6.06 -12.36 -9.20
C ASP A 58 6.64 -12.73 -7.84
N LYS A 59 7.09 -11.77 -7.05
CA LYS A 59 7.61 -12.02 -5.70
C LYS A 59 6.52 -12.50 -4.74
N LEU A 60 5.31 -11.97 -4.87
CA LEU A 60 4.18 -12.46 -4.07
C LEU A 60 3.83 -13.91 -4.45
N ARG A 61 3.76 -14.20 -5.74
CA ARG A 61 3.43 -15.56 -6.22
C ARG A 61 4.48 -16.60 -5.85
N SER A 62 5.75 -16.22 -5.89
CA SER A 62 6.85 -17.13 -5.58
C SER A 62 7.07 -17.34 -4.09
N GLY A 63 6.36 -16.59 -3.24
CA GLY A 63 6.56 -16.64 -1.79
C GLY A 63 7.79 -15.90 -1.32
N HIS A 64 8.40 -15.04 -2.14
CA HIS A 64 9.53 -14.22 -1.70
C HIS A 64 9.13 -13.31 -0.54
N TYR A 65 7.93 -12.70 -0.62
CA TYR A 65 7.33 -11.96 0.47
C TYR A 65 6.15 -12.74 1.02
N VAL A 66 6.18 -13.05 2.32
CA VAL A 66 5.06 -13.65 3.04
C VAL A 66 4.77 -12.74 4.23
N TYR A 67 3.63 -12.06 4.20
CA TYR A 67 3.24 -11.13 5.26
C TYR A 67 2.43 -11.90 6.31
N HIS A 68 2.90 -11.89 7.55
CA HIS A 68 2.23 -12.58 8.66
C HIS A 68 1.25 -11.66 9.37
N HIS A 69 1.63 -10.39 9.52
CA HIS A 69 0.79 -9.38 10.16
C HIS A 69 1.22 -7.99 9.71
N ILE A 70 0.25 -7.10 9.53
CA ILE A 70 0.52 -5.70 9.19
C ILE A 70 -0.45 -4.82 9.97
N ASP A 71 0.10 -3.87 10.74
CA ASP A 71 -0.65 -2.74 11.29
C ASP A 71 -0.38 -1.53 10.41
N HIS A 72 -1.45 -0.87 9.97
CA HIS A 72 -1.30 0.25 9.02
C HIS A 72 -2.19 1.44 9.40
N PRO A 73 -1.90 2.10 10.52
CA PRO A 73 -2.69 3.26 10.92
C PRO A 73 -2.53 4.40 9.91
N VAL A 74 -3.65 5.02 9.57
CA VAL A 74 -3.69 6.15 8.63
C VAL A 74 -3.83 7.43 9.44
N SER A 75 -2.90 8.37 9.25
CA SER A 75 -2.96 9.67 9.92
C SER A 75 -3.67 10.72 9.08
N ARG A 76 -3.52 10.69 7.75
CA ARG A 76 -4.18 11.64 6.85
C ARG A 76 -4.47 11.00 5.50
N VAL A 77 -5.57 11.44 4.89
CA VAL A 77 -5.86 11.21 3.47
C VAL A 77 -6.07 12.57 2.82
N LEU A 78 -5.28 12.86 1.80
CA LEU A 78 -5.36 14.11 1.05
C LEU A 78 -5.98 13.82 -0.31
N ILE A 79 -7.08 14.50 -0.63
CA ILE A 79 -7.74 14.36 -1.93
C ILE A 79 -7.45 15.61 -2.76
N ALA A 80 -6.85 15.41 -3.92
CA ALA A 80 -6.52 16.49 -4.85
C ALA A 80 -6.95 16.07 -6.26
N GLY A 81 -8.14 16.49 -6.69
CA GLY A 81 -8.70 16.09 -7.98
C GLY A 81 -8.87 14.58 -8.06
N HIS A 82 -8.21 13.97 -9.03
CA HIS A 82 -8.23 12.52 -9.23
C HIS A 82 -7.08 11.80 -8.54
N THR A 83 -6.46 12.44 -7.55
CA THR A 83 -5.34 11.89 -6.80
C THR A 83 -5.65 11.86 -5.32
N ALA A 84 -5.29 10.78 -4.67
CA ALA A 84 -5.37 10.67 -3.21
C ALA A 84 -4.00 10.27 -2.68
N VAL A 85 -3.57 10.96 -1.62
CA VAL A 85 -2.31 10.64 -0.94
C VAL A 85 -2.66 10.18 0.46
N VAL A 86 -2.17 8.99 0.82
CA VAL A 86 -2.37 8.41 2.15
C VAL A 86 -1.07 8.53 2.92
N VAL A 87 -1.15 9.19 4.07
CA VAL A 87 -0.01 9.35 4.99
C VAL A 87 -0.30 8.53 6.23
N GLY A 88 0.59 7.62 6.55
CA GLY A 88 0.39 6.75 7.71
C GLY A 88 1.64 6.01 8.11
N GLU A 89 1.44 4.86 8.72
CA GLU A 89 2.53 3.99 9.13
C GLU A 89 2.26 2.56 8.68
N MET A 90 3.31 1.79 8.55
CA MET A 90 3.20 0.36 8.25
C MET A 90 4.17 -0.39 9.15
N HIS A 91 3.60 -1.19 10.05
CA HIS A 91 4.33 -2.06 10.96
C HIS A 91 4.04 -3.49 10.55
N ALA A 92 5.05 -4.22 10.14
CA ALA A 92 4.84 -5.54 9.57
C ALA A 92 5.72 -6.59 10.22
N ASP A 93 5.17 -7.80 10.29
CA ASP A 93 5.89 -9.02 10.58
C ASP A 93 5.82 -9.85 9.31
N LEU A 94 6.97 -10.10 8.67
CA LEU A 94 7.00 -10.76 7.38
C LEU A 94 8.23 -11.64 7.24
N THR A 95 8.18 -12.52 6.25
CA THR A 95 9.33 -13.26 5.77
C THR A 95 9.68 -12.75 4.37
N ALA A 96 10.92 -12.35 4.16
CA ALA A 96 11.40 -11.89 2.86
C ALA A 96 12.64 -12.68 2.49
N GLY A 97 12.58 -13.38 1.33
CA GLY A 97 13.68 -14.23 0.90
C GLY A 97 14.04 -15.30 1.93
N GLY A 98 13.07 -15.82 2.66
CA GLY A 98 13.28 -16.84 3.69
C GLY A 98 13.71 -16.29 5.05
N VAL A 99 13.86 -14.98 5.20
CA VAL A 99 14.33 -14.35 6.45
C VAL A 99 13.15 -13.65 7.14
N ARG A 100 12.88 -14.01 8.39
CA ARG A 100 11.84 -13.35 9.21
C ARG A 100 12.32 -11.96 9.63
N LYS A 101 11.45 -10.96 9.44
CA LYS A 101 11.75 -9.56 9.75
C LYS A 101 10.56 -8.87 10.38
N LYS A 102 10.86 -7.82 11.16
CA LYS A 102 9.86 -6.86 11.60
C LYS A 102 10.21 -5.50 11.04
N LEU A 103 9.21 -4.78 10.56
CA LEU A 103 9.37 -3.44 9.98
C LEU A 103 8.56 -2.45 10.79
N ALA A 104 9.11 -1.26 10.97
CA ALA A 104 8.41 -0.11 11.53
C ALA A 104 8.70 1.07 10.61
N ASN A 105 7.72 1.45 9.81
CA ASN A 105 7.89 2.44 8.75
C ASN A 105 6.83 3.52 8.80
N ARG A 106 7.19 4.74 8.39
CA ARG A 106 6.22 5.68 7.87
C ARG A 106 5.93 5.29 6.44
N ALA A 107 4.70 5.49 6.00
CA ALA A 107 4.29 5.02 4.67
C ALA A 107 3.54 6.10 3.93
N LEU A 108 3.86 6.23 2.65
CA LEU A 108 3.17 7.11 1.73
C LEU A 108 2.63 6.28 0.59
N ALA A 109 1.32 6.40 0.33
CA ALA A 109 0.69 5.74 -0.80
C ALA A 109 0.00 6.77 -1.67
N VAL A 110 0.08 6.60 -2.98
CA VAL A 110 -0.58 7.47 -3.95
C VAL A 110 -1.56 6.64 -4.77
N TRP A 111 -2.82 7.06 -4.72
CA TRP A 111 -3.91 6.47 -5.49
C TRP A 111 -4.34 7.46 -6.56
N VAL A 112 -4.64 6.96 -7.75
CA VAL A 112 -5.17 7.79 -8.83
C VAL A 112 -6.51 7.23 -9.28
N ARG A 113 -7.45 8.13 -9.57
CA ARG A 113 -8.76 7.74 -10.06
C ARG A 113 -8.74 7.71 -11.58
N ASP A 114 -8.96 6.51 -12.11
CA ASP A 114 -9.10 6.28 -13.55
C ASP A 114 -10.56 5.89 -13.80
N ARG A 115 -11.30 6.81 -14.40
CA ARG A 115 -12.74 6.69 -14.58
C ARG A 115 -13.45 6.56 -13.22
N ASP A 116 -14.02 5.41 -12.92
CA ASP A 116 -14.75 5.20 -11.66
C ASP A 116 -13.96 4.45 -10.61
N ARG A 117 -12.69 4.15 -10.89
CA ARG A 117 -11.85 3.31 -10.02
C ARG A 117 -10.63 4.04 -9.53
N TRP A 118 -10.35 3.85 -8.24
CA TRP A 118 -9.08 4.25 -7.67
C TRP A 118 -8.08 3.11 -7.80
N LEU A 119 -6.86 3.41 -8.28
CA LEU A 119 -5.80 2.44 -8.46
C LEU A 119 -4.54 2.93 -7.75
N LEU A 120 -3.86 2.00 -7.09
CA LEU A 120 -2.60 2.31 -6.39
C LEU A 120 -1.50 2.54 -7.42
N LEU A 121 -0.95 3.75 -7.43
CA LEU A 121 0.08 4.15 -8.40
C LEU A 121 1.48 4.10 -7.81
N ALA A 122 1.63 4.44 -6.53
CA ALA A 122 2.95 4.47 -5.90
C ALA A 122 2.85 4.17 -4.41
N TYR A 123 3.86 3.50 -3.89
CA TYR A 123 3.97 3.21 -2.47
C TYR A 123 5.43 3.28 -2.05
N GLN A 124 5.69 3.98 -0.93
CA GLN A 124 7.06 4.11 -0.44
C GLN A 124 7.06 4.20 1.09
N PRO A 125 7.43 3.12 1.78
CA PRO A 125 7.69 3.16 3.20
C PRO A 125 9.10 3.68 3.47
N THR A 126 9.25 4.35 4.61
CA THR A 126 10.54 4.86 5.09
C THR A 126 10.74 4.41 6.53
N VAL A 127 11.88 3.86 6.81
CA VAL A 127 12.22 3.33 8.14
C VAL A 127 12.12 4.43 9.20
N ILE A 128 11.41 4.15 10.29
CA ILE A 128 11.37 5.02 11.46
C ILE A 128 12.65 4.79 12.25
N PRO A 129 13.53 5.80 12.40
CA PRO A 129 14.80 5.60 13.11
C PRO A 129 14.58 5.39 14.61
N GLY A 130 15.47 4.61 15.21
CA GLY A 130 15.45 4.37 16.64
C GLY A 130 14.62 3.19 17.11
N ASP A 131 13.92 2.51 16.19
CA ASP A 131 13.19 1.29 16.52
C ASP A 131 14.11 0.08 16.49
N ASP A 132 13.92 -0.78 17.48
CA ASP A 132 14.54 -2.10 17.52
C ASP A 132 13.78 -3.06 16.60
N ARG A 133 14.47 -3.58 15.61
CA ARG A 133 13.85 -4.49 14.64
C ARG A 133 14.57 -5.82 14.54
#